data_2ad202cf6980c38d6861e807e44579ac
#
_entry.id   2ad202cf6980c38d6861e807e44579ac
#
_cell.length_a   1.000
_cell.length_b   1.000
_cell.length_c   1.000
_cell.angle_alpha   90.00
_cell.angle_beta   90.00
_cell.angle_gamma   90.00
#
_symmetry.space_group_name_H-M   'P 1'
#
loop_
_entity.id
_entity.type
_entity.pdbx_description
1 polymer ?
#
loop_
_entity_poly.entity_id
_entity_poly.type
_entity_poly.pdbx_seq_one_letter_code
_entity_poly.pdbx_strand_id
1 'polypeptide(L)'
;MEVKIIPFESKYAEYFYLLNYDWLDEYFYVEPYDEKVLKNCKEEIIDKGGFIFFALYQDAVVGTMALLPRDDSIYELNKMA
;
A
#
# COMPACT_ATOMS: atom_id res chain seq x y z
N MET A 1 13.45 3.21 -19.62
CA MET A 1 12.35 2.65 -18.83
C MET A 1 11.86 3.70 -17.85
N GLU A 2 10.61 4.01 -17.89
CA GLU A 2 10.06 5.10 -17.09
C GLU A 2 8.98 4.57 -16.14
N VAL A 3 9.20 4.76 -14.85
CA VAL A 3 8.25 4.37 -13.82
C VAL A 3 7.62 5.64 -13.26
N LYS A 4 6.30 5.69 -13.21
CA LYS A 4 5.57 6.82 -12.64
C LYS A 4 5.15 6.48 -11.22
N ILE A 5 5.31 7.43 -10.30
CA ILE A 5 4.83 7.29 -8.93
C ILE A 5 3.60 8.18 -8.80
N ILE A 6 2.47 7.60 -8.45
CA ILE A 6 1.22 8.33 -8.30
C ILE A 6 0.64 8.15 -6.91
N PRO A 7 -0.14 9.11 -6.41
CA PRO A 7 -0.82 8.97 -5.14
C PRO A 7 -1.98 7.97 -5.25
N PHE A 8 -2.56 7.63 -4.10
CA PHE A 8 -3.64 6.67 -4.04
C PHE A 8 -4.81 7.06 -4.94
N GLU A 9 -5.32 6.07 -5.67
CA GLU A 9 -6.57 6.16 -6.42
C GLU A 9 -7.38 4.90 -6.13
N SER A 10 -8.67 5.07 -5.89
CA SER A 10 -9.55 3.95 -5.51
C SER A 10 -9.56 2.83 -6.54
N LYS A 11 -9.39 3.16 -7.82
CA LYS A 11 -9.37 2.13 -8.87
C LYS A 11 -8.20 1.17 -8.75
N TYR A 12 -7.16 1.55 -8.00
CA TYR A 12 -5.98 0.71 -7.79
C TYR A 12 -5.94 0.06 -6.41
N ALA A 13 -6.96 0.26 -5.58
CA ALA A 13 -6.97 -0.30 -4.22
C ALA A 13 -6.79 -1.81 -4.21
N GLU A 14 -7.37 -2.51 -5.18
CA GLU A 14 -7.24 -3.96 -5.28
C GLU A 14 -5.79 -4.38 -5.49
N TYR A 15 -5.01 -3.61 -6.24
CA TYR A 15 -3.60 -3.91 -6.45
C TYR A 15 -2.78 -3.75 -5.17
N PHE A 16 -3.14 -2.79 -4.33
CA PHE A 16 -2.49 -2.68 -3.02
C PHE A 16 -2.70 -3.94 -2.21
N TYR A 17 -3.92 -4.45 -2.17
CA TYR A 17 -4.22 -5.70 -1.47
C TYR A 17 -3.46 -6.87 -2.08
N LEU A 18 -3.57 -7.06 -3.39
CA LEU A 18 -3.00 -8.23 -4.05
C LEU A 18 -1.47 -8.30 -3.94
N LEU A 19 -0.79 -7.19 -4.23
CA LEU A 19 0.67 -7.19 -4.21
C LEU A 19 1.22 -7.40 -2.80
N ASN A 20 0.62 -6.74 -1.82
CA ASN A 20 1.08 -6.91 -0.44
C ASN A 20 0.71 -8.28 0.12
N TYR A 21 -0.46 -8.79 -0.21
CA TYR A 21 -0.87 -10.12 0.24
C TYR A 21 0.08 -11.18 -0.31
N ASP A 22 0.38 -11.13 -1.61
CA ASP A 22 1.28 -12.09 -2.22
C ASP A 22 2.67 -12.08 -1.58
N TRP A 23 3.17 -10.88 -1.29
CA TRP A 23 4.48 -10.73 -0.67
C TRP A 23 4.50 -11.30 0.76
N LEU A 24 3.46 -11.00 1.55
CA LEU A 24 3.36 -11.51 2.91
C LEU A 24 3.16 -13.02 2.93
N ASP A 25 2.34 -13.54 2.02
CA ASP A 25 2.07 -14.96 1.96
C ASP A 25 3.31 -15.77 1.57
N GLU A 26 4.16 -15.20 0.71
CA GLU A 26 5.38 -15.87 0.25
C GLU A 26 6.49 -15.86 1.30
N TYR A 27 6.69 -14.74 2.01
CA TYR A 27 7.85 -14.56 2.88
C TYR A 27 7.52 -14.57 4.35
N PHE A 28 6.28 -14.40 4.71
CA PHE A 28 5.83 -14.30 6.11
C PHE A 28 4.52 -15.03 6.27
N TYR A 29 3.75 -14.60 7.23
CA TYR A 29 2.42 -15.12 7.50
C TYR A 29 1.43 -13.97 7.46
N VAL A 30 0.33 -14.15 6.73
CA VAL A 30 -0.72 -13.11 6.66
C VAL A 30 -1.61 -13.24 7.89
N GLU A 31 -1.51 -12.28 8.79
CA GLU A 31 -2.34 -12.24 9.98
C GLU A 31 -3.69 -11.59 9.66
N PRO A 32 -4.74 -11.84 10.46
CA PRO A 32 -6.04 -11.21 10.23
C PRO A 32 -5.97 -9.68 10.21
N TYR A 33 -5.11 -9.09 11.04
CA TYR A 33 -4.91 -7.64 11.06
C TYR A 33 -4.35 -7.15 9.72
N ASP A 34 -3.37 -7.87 9.18
CA ASP A 34 -2.78 -7.50 7.89
C ASP A 34 -3.83 -7.53 6.78
N GLU A 35 -4.64 -8.59 6.75
CA GLU A 35 -5.68 -8.69 5.75
C GLU A 35 -6.70 -7.57 5.86
N LYS A 36 -7.08 -7.20 7.08
CA LYS A 36 -7.99 -6.09 7.32
C LYS A 36 -7.43 -4.78 6.78
N VAL A 37 -6.17 -4.48 7.08
CA VAL A 37 -5.53 -3.25 6.63
C VAL A 37 -5.42 -3.22 5.11
N LEU A 38 -5.04 -4.34 4.51
CA LEU A 38 -4.88 -4.39 3.06
C LEU A 38 -6.19 -4.26 2.31
N LYS A 39 -7.26 -4.90 2.80
CA LYS A 39 -8.57 -4.83 2.17
C LYS A 39 -9.24 -3.48 2.33
N ASN A 40 -9.01 -2.82 3.46
CA ASN A 40 -9.62 -1.55 3.80
C ASN A 40 -8.57 -0.44 3.84
N CYS A 41 -7.65 -0.45 2.88
CA CYS A 41 -6.50 0.46 2.92
C CYS A 41 -6.90 1.93 2.94
N LYS A 42 -7.99 2.30 2.27
CA LYS A 42 -8.45 3.68 2.32
C LYS A 42 -8.83 4.07 3.75
N GLU A 43 -9.67 3.27 4.41
CA GLU A 43 -10.14 3.55 5.76
C GLU A 43 -9.03 3.40 6.80
N GLU A 44 -8.18 2.39 6.63
CA GLU A 44 -7.16 2.07 7.63
C GLU A 44 -5.89 2.90 7.49
N ILE A 45 -5.64 3.47 6.32
CA ILE A 45 -4.42 4.24 6.05
C ILE A 45 -4.74 5.67 5.67
N ILE A 46 -5.47 5.87 4.57
CA ILE A 46 -5.73 7.22 4.05
C ILE A 46 -6.57 8.04 5.01
N ASP A 47 -7.67 7.49 5.48
CA ASP A 47 -8.58 8.21 6.37
C ASP A 47 -7.97 8.48 7.75
N LYS A 48 -6.89 7.78 8.10
CA LYS A 48 -6.17 8.00 9.35
C LYS A 48 -4.97 8.94 9.19
N GLY A 49 -4.87 9.59 8.05
CA GLY A 49 -3.82 10.57 7.79
C GLY A 49 -2.57 10.01 7.13
N GLY A 50 -2.62 8.78 6.67
CA GLY A 50 -1.51 8.17 5.95
C GLY A 50 -1.58 8.43 4.46
N PHE A 51 -0.58 7.92 3.74
CA PHE A 51 -0.49 8.05 2.30
C PHE A 51 -0.19 6.70 1.67
N ILE A 52 -0.74 6.48 0.48
CA ILE A 52 -0.43 5.30 -0.32
C ILE A 52 0.01 5.80 -1.69
N PHE A 53 1.06 5.20 -2.24
CA PHE A 53 1.55 5.52 -3.57
C PHE A 53 1.65 4.25 -4.39
N PHE A 54 1.46 4.38 -5.69
CA PHE A 54 1.62 3.27 -6.62
C PHE A 54 2.74 3.59 -7.61
N ALA A 55 3.49 2.57 -7.97
CA ALA A 55 4.47 2.67 -9.05
C ALA A 55 3.86 2.05 -10.30
N LEU A 56 3.80 2.82 -11.37
CA LEU A 56 3.23 2.38 -12.64
C LEU A 56 4.32 2.26 -13.70
N TYR A 57 4.27 1.19 -14.45
CA TYR A 57 5.11 0.99 -15.62
C TYR A 57 4.21 0.57 -16.78
N GLN A 58 4.18 1.39 -17.85
CA GLN A 58 3.30 1.17 -19.00
C GLN A 58 1.85 0.95 -18.56
N ASP A 59 1.38 1.81 -17.64
CA ASP A 59 0.02 1.80 -17.10
C ASP A 59 -0.34 0.58 -16.25
N ALA A 60 0.65 -0.25 -15.92
CA ALA A 60 0.45 -1.38 -15.02
C ALA A 60 1.03 -1.07 -13.65
N VAL A 61 0.31 -1.45 -12.59
CA VAL A 61 0.80 -1.28 -11.22
C VAL A 61 1.87 -2.33 -10.96
N VAL A 62 3.10 -1.89 -10.72
CA VAL A 62 4.23 -2.80 -10.49
C VAL A 62 4.76 -2.71 -9.07
N GLY A 63 4.28 -1.77 -8.27
CA GLY A 63 4.71 -1.67 -6.88
C GLY A 63 3.78 -0.80 -6.07
N THR A 64 3.86 -0.93 -4.76
CA THR A 64 3.06 -0.16 -3.81
C THR A 64 3.92 0.30 -2.65
N MET A 65 3.49 1.38 -1.98
CA MET A 65 4.17 1.91 -0.82
C MET A 65 3.16 2.65 0.05
N ALA A 66 3.27 2.52 1.36
CA ALA A 66 2.40 3.23 2.29
C ALA A 66 3.22 3.96 3.34
N LEU A 67 2.79 5.16 3.68
CA LEU A 67 3.35 5.96 4.77
C LEU A 67 2.28 6.12 5.83
N LEU A 68 2.59 5.70 7.05
CA LEU A 68 1.67 5.76 8.18
C LEU A 68 2.20 6.78 9.20
N PRO A 69 1.34 7.68 9.71
CA PRO A 69 1.79 8.62 10.73
C PRO A 69 2.05 7.90 12.05
N ARG A 70 3.19 8.22 12.66
CA ARG A 70 3.56 7.67 13.98
C ARG A 70 3.44 8.74 15.06
N ASP A 71 3.92 9.93 14.75
CA ASP A 71 3.89 11.09 15.62
C ASP A 71 3.53 12.31 14.79
N ASP A 72 3.47 13.47 15.40
CA ASP A 72 3.06 14.72 14.75
C ASP A 72 3.87 15.05 13.50
N SER A 73 5.11 14.62 13.44
CA SER A 73 5.99 14.97 12.32
C SER A 73 6.74 13.79 11.74
N ILE A 74 6.42 12.56 12.15
CA ILE A 74 7.12 11.36 11.70
C ILE A 74 6.17 10.42 10.99
N TYR A 75 6.57 9.95 9.80
CA TYR A 75 5.85 8.93 9.07
C TYR A 75 6.69 7.67 8.99
N GLU A 76 6.03 6.52 9.13
CA GLU A 76 6.68 5.23 8.98
C GLU A 76 6.42 4.68 7.58
N LEU A 77 7.49 4.31 6.88
CA LEU A 77 7.37 3.62 5.59
C LEU A 77 6.94 2.18 5.85
N ASN A 78 5.85 1.77 5.21
CA ASN A 78 5.23 0.48 5.47
C ASN A 78 4.60 -0.06 4.19
N LYS A 79 4.22 -1.35 4.22
CA LYS A 79 3.49 -1.98 3.11
C LYS A 79 4.12 -1.73 1.75
N MET A 80 5.43 -1.88 1.66
CA MET A 80 6.16 -1.72 0.42
C MET A 80 6.26 -3.07 -0.28
N ALA A 81 5.74 -3.14 -1.50
CA ALA A 81 5.74 -4.39 -2.24
C ALA A 81 5.94 -4.18 -3.75
#